data_1478cb9b15ecf1db1d957eda20369258
#
_entry.id   1478cb9b15ecf1db1d957eda20369258
#
_cell.length_a   1.000
_cell.length_b   1.000
_cell.length_c   1.000
_cell.angle_alpha   90.00
_cell.angle_beta   90.00
_cell.angle_gamma   90.00
#
_symmetry.space_group_name_H-M   'P 1'
#
loop_
_entity.id
_entity.type
_entity.pdbx_description
1 polymer ?
#
loop_
_entity_poly.entity_id
_entity_poly.type
_entity_poly.pdbx_seq_one_letter_code
_entity_poly.pdbx_strand_id
1 'polypeptide(L)'
;MKQIEKQVDRIIVRLKQLEPLGGLRFVREYGTHRLESPVRGLLGVVSIKEAVLSKSYIGGVTEAGLKGDKYSAAISIKVYAPKTENGSGLSETVGELMLGLREVDDEKIITDTGVSAIEFDQDMNAICRTVSFGVDFCLCEEASAL
;
A
#
# COMPACT_ATOMS: atom_id res chain seq x y z
N MET A 1 5.23 10.35 -11.08
CA MET A 1 4.95 9.39 -9.98
C MET A 1 4.95 7.92 -10.39
N LYS A 2 5.48 7.62 -11.58
CA LYS A 2 5.56 6.22 -12.04
C LYS A 2 6.38 5.32 -11.11
N GLN A 3 7.46 5.83 -10.50
CA GLN A 3 8.31 5.05 -9.61
C GLN A 3 7.56 4.57 -8.38
N ILE A 4 6.78 5.45 -7.74
CA ILE A 4 6.03 5.06 -6.54
C ILE A 4 4.90 4.08 -6.91
N GLU A 5 4.23 4.28 -8.02
CA GLU A 5 3.20 3.36 -8.48
C GLU A 5 3.77 1.97 -8.76
N LYS A 6 4.94 1.89 -9.39
CA LYS A 6 5.64 0.62 -9.63
C LYS A 6 6.01 -0.08 -8.32
N GLN A 7 6.52 0.67 -7.34
CA GLN A 7 6.88 0.09 -6.05
C GLN A 7 5.65 -0.43 -5.31
N VAL A 8 4.57 0.33 -5.32
CA VAL A 8 3.31 -0.10 -4.70
C VAL A 8 2.76 -1.34 -5.40
N ASP A 9 2.74 -1.36 -6.72
CA ASP A 9 2.27 -2.51 -7.49
C ASP A 9 3.11 -3.76 -7.20
N ARG A 10 4.42 -3.61 -7.11
CA ARG A 10 5.33 -4.70 -6.75
C ARG A 10 5.02 -5.27 -5.37
N ILE A 11 4.81 -4.39 -4.40
CA ILE A 11 4.44 -4.79 -3.04
C ILE A 11 3.13 -5.57 -3.07
N ILE A 12 2.12 -5.07 -3.77
CA ILE A 12 0.80 -5.73 -3.86
C ILE A 12 0.91 -7.09 -4.55
N VAL A 13 1.65 -7.20 -5.64
CA VAL A 13 1.86 -8.48 -6.34
C VAL A 13 2.48 -9.51 -5.39
N ARG A 14 3.46 -9.11 -4.60
CA ARG A 14 4.11 -10.01 -3.64
C ARG A 14 3.18 -10.39 -2.49
N LEU A 15 2.39 -9.44 -2.00
CA LEU A 15 1.39 -9.72 -0.96
C LEU A 15 0.35 -10.75 -1.44
N LYS A 16 -0.10 -10.65 -2.68
CA LYS A 16 -1.06 -11.60 -3.26
C LYS A 16 -0.53 -13.03 -3.32
N GLN A 17 0.78 -13.20 -3.35
CA GLN A 17 1.42 -14.52 -3.38
C GLN A 17 1.49 -15.17 -2.01
N LEU A 18 1.25 -14.42 -0.94
CA LEU A 18 1.25 -14.96 0.41
C LEU A 18 -0.07 -15.72 0.65
N GLU A 19 0.05 -16.97 1.07
CA GLU A 19 -1.10 -17.85 1.28
C GLU A 19 -2.18 -17.25 2.21
N PRO A 20 -1.83 -16.66 3.37
CA PRO A 20 -2.83 -16.08 4.26
C PRO A 20 -3.62 -14.92 3.66
N LEU A 21 -3.13 -14.30 2.60
CA LEU A 21 -3.78 -13.17 1.92
C LEU A 21 -4.48 -13.58 0.63
N GLY A 22 -4.56 -14.87 0.34
CA GLY A 22 -5.19 -15.39 -0.88
C GLY A 22 -6.67 -15.05 -1.03
N GLY A 23 -7.38 -14.82 0.09
CA GLY A 23 -8.79 -14.44 0.08
C GLY A 23 -9.05 -12.93 0.02
N LEU A 24 -8.00 -12.12 0.07
CA LEU A 24 -8.11 -10.68 0.01
C LEU A 24 -7.93 -10.20 -1.43
N ARG A 25 -8.94 -9.51 -1.95
CA ARG A 25 -8.89 -8.90 -3.28
C ARG A 25 -8.36 -7.48 -3.15
N PHE A 26 -7.34 -7.15 -3.91
CA PHE A 26 -6.77 -5.80 -3.94
C PHE A 26 -7.27 -5.02 -5.15
N VAL A 27 -7.66 -3.78 -4.93
CA VAL A 27 -7.99 -2.84 -6.01
C VAL A 27 -7.34 -1.49 -5.70
N ARG A 28 -7.11 -0.70 -6.74
CA ARG A 28 -6.59 0.66 -6.59
C ARG A 28 -7.75 1.65 -6.42
N GLU A 29 -7.59 2.60 -5.51
CA GLU A 29 -8.45 3.76 -5.47
C GLU A 29 -8.31 4.51 -6.80
N TYR A 30 -9.40 4.97 -7.36
CA TYR A 30 -9.43 5.63 -8.67
C TYR A 30 -8.94 4.74 -9.83
N GLY A 31 -8.99 3.44 -9.64
CA GLY A 31 -8.72 2.49 -10.72
C GLY A 31 -9.87 2.42 -11.74
N THR A 32 -9.66 1.61 -12.77
CA THR A 32 -10.68 1.42 -13.81
C THR A 32 -11.88 0.60 -13.34
N HIS A 33 -11.73 -0.11 -12.23
CA HIS A 33 -12.81 -0.93 -11.66
C HIS A 33 -13.68 -0.12 -10.72
N ARG A 34 -14.99 -0.23 -10.90
CA ARG A 34 -15.94 0.34 -9.96
C ARG A 34 -16.00 -0.53 -8.71
N LEU A 35 -15.98 0.11 -7.54
CA LEU A 35 -16.11 -0.60 -6.28
C LEU A 35 -17.54 -1.13 -6.13
N GLU A 36 -17.64 -2.40 -5.74
CA GLU A 36 -18.94 -3.04 -5.49
C GLU A 36 -19.53 -2.57 -4.15
N SER A 37 -20.83 -2.31 -4.16
CA SER A 37 -21.58 -2.04 -2.94
C SER A 37 -22.90 -2.81 -2.99
N PRO A 38 -23.19 -3.70 -2.03
CA PRO A 38 -22.37 -4.06 -0.90
C PRO A 38 -21.14 -4.92 -1.27
N VAL A 39 -20.16 -4.89 -0.39
CA VAL A 39 -18.94 -5.69 -0.53
C VAL A 39 -19.26 -7.17 -0.33
N ARG A 40 -18.78 -8.03 -1.21
CA ARG A 40 -19.05 -9.48 -1.19
C ARG A 40 -17.96 -10.36 -0.60
N GLY A 41 -16.92 -9.79 -0.11
CA GLY A 41 -15.81 -10.52 0.49
C GLY A 41 -14.80 -9.54 1.01
N LEU A 42 -13.64 -10.02 1.37
CA LEU A 42 -12.56 -9.15 1.83
C LEU A 42 -12.00 -8.37 0.65
N LEU A 43 -12.01 -7.06 0.76
CA LEU A 43 -11.55 -6.14 -0.28
C LEU A 43 -10.53 -5.16 0.30
N GLY A 44 -9.36 -5.06 -0.30
CA GLY A 44 -8.34 -4.08 0.07
C GLY A 44 -8.25 -3.00 -1.00
N VAL A 45 -8.56 -1.77 -0.62
CA VAL A 45 -8.46 -0.60 -1.50
C VAL A 45 -7.14 0.10 -1.24
N VAL A 46 -6.27 0.12 -2.22
CA VAL A 46 -4.92 0.68 -2.11
C VAL A 46 -4.93 2.13 -2.58
N SER A 47 -4.47 3.02 -1.71
CA SER A 47 -4.40 4.46 -1.99
C SER A 47 -3.01 4.99 -1.75
N ILE A 48 -2.52 5.80 -2.67
CA ILE A 48 -1.30 6.58 -2.49
C ILE A 48 -1.75 7.98 -2.06
N LYS A 49 -1.47 8.36 -0.80
CA LYS A 49 -2.01 9.59 -0.21
C LYS A 49 -1.17 10.80 -0.57
N GLU A 50 0.12 10.76 -0.27
CA GLU A 50 1.03 11.84 -0.56
C GLU A 50 2.47 11.34 -0.61
N ALA A 51 3.35 12.13 -1.20
CA ALA A 51 4.78 11.88 -1.20
C ALA A 51 5.51 13.14 -0.76
N VAL A 52 6.42 13.00 0.18
CA VAL A 52 7.16 14.10 0.77
C VAL A 52 8.66 13.87 0.62
N LEU A 53 9.38 14.92 0.24
CA LEU A 53 10.84 14.86 0.17
C LEU A 53 11.41 14.62 1.56
N SER A 54 12.14 13.52 1.73
CA SER A 54 12.75 13.16 3.00
C SER A 54 14.25 13.45 3.05
N LYS A 55 14.95 13.35 1.90
CA LYS A 55 16.38 13.59 1.82
C LYS A 55 16.81 13.87 0.39
N SER A 56 17.60 14.95 0.23
CA SER A 56 18.33 15.18 -1.01
C SER A 56 19.75 14.65 -0.87
N TYR A 57 20.25 13.97 -1.90
CA TYR A 57 21.64 13.51 -1.91
C TYR A 57 22.58 14.68 -2.15
N ILE A 58 23.71 14.70 -1.45
CA ILE A 58 24.72 15.72 -1.60
C ILE A 58 25.20 15.74 -3.06
N GLY A 59 25.15 16.95 -3.68
CA GLY A 59 25.45 17.09 -5.10
C GLY A 59 24.40 16.49 -6.02
N GLY A 60 23.29 15.97 -5.48
CA GLY A 60 22.22 15.35 -6.25
C GLY A 60 22.58 14.00 -6.85
N VAL A 61 23.60 13.32 -6.31
CA VAL A 61 24.09 12.05 -6.85
C VAL A 61 23.93 10.93 -5.82
N THR A 62 23.33 9.81 -6.25
CA THR A 62 23.22 8.59 -5.45
C THR A 62 24.51 7.76 -5.53
N GLU A 63 24.61 6.69 -4.72
CA GLU A 63 25.74 5.74 -4.77
C GLU A 63 25.93 5.11 -6.14
N ALA A 64 24.88 4.99 -6.93
CA ALA A 64 24.93 4.47 -8.29
C ALA A 64 25.32 5.54 -9.34
N GLY A 65 25.66 6.75 -8.92
CA GLY A 65 25.99 7.85 -9.83
C GLY A 65 24.78 8.53 -10.44
N LEU A 66 23.59 8.28 -9.91
CA LEU A 66 22.35 8.89 -10.36
C LEU A 66 22.02 10.12 -9.52
N LYS A 67 21.56 11.18 -10.18
CA LYS A 67 20.99 12.31 -9.45
C LYS A 67 19.64 11.93 -8.88
N GLY A 68 19.39 12.29 -7.63
CA GLY A 68 18.10 11.95 -7.06
C GLY A 68 17.86 12.54 -5.69
N ASP A 69 16.59 12.50 -5.36
CA ASP A 69 16.06 12.87 -4.06
C ASP A 69 15.31 11.68 -3.49
N LYS A 70 15.45 11.47 -2.20
CA LYS A 70 14.70 10.44 -1.50
C LYS A 70 13.38 11.02 -1.02
N TYR A 71 12.30 10.33 -1.37
CA TYR A 71 10.93 10.65 -0.95
C TYR A 71 10.37 9.55 -0.07
N SER A 72 9.44 9.93 0.79
CA SER A 72 8.58 9.00 1.52
C SER A 72 7.15 9.21 1.05
N ALA A 73 6.51 8.15 0.59
CA ALA A 73 5.11 8.18 0.21
C ALA A 73 4.26 7.55 1.31
N ALA A 74 3.12 8.17 1.60
CA ALA A 74 2.12 7.63 2.51
C ALA A 74 1.15 6.76 1.72
N ILE A 75 1.09 5.49 2.06
CA ILE A 75 0.23 4.50 1.41
C ILE A 75 -0.80 4.00 2.41
N SER A 76 -2.00 3.74 1.97
CA SER A 76 -2.99 3.07 2.81
C SER A 76 -3.66 1.93 2.06
N ILE A 77 -4.00 0.89 2.80
CA ILE A 77 -4.83 -0.22 2.31
C ILE A 77 -6.03 -0.30 3.23
N LYS A 78 -7.18 0.15 2.73
CA LYS A 78 -8.42 0.10 3.48
C LYS A 78 -9.08 -1.24 3.22
N VAL A 79 -9.16 -2.07 4.25
CA VAL A 79 -9.68 -3.42 4.15
C VAL A 79 -11.14 -3.42 4.57
N TYR A 80 -11.99 -3.85 3.66
CA TYR A 80 -13.43 -3.97 3.89
C TYR A 80 -13.84 -5.42 4.10
N ALA A 81 -14.76 -5.64 5.02
CA ALA A 81 -15.41 -6.93 5.22
C ALA A 81 -16.92 -6.76 5.16
N PRO A 82 -17.67 -7.75 4.64
CA PRO A 82 -19.11 -7.64 4.55
C PRO A 82 -19.76 -7.42 5.91
N LYS A 83 -20.70 -6.47 6.00
CA LYS A 83 -21.48 -6.20 7.20
C LYS A 83 -22.29 -7.44 7.62
N THR A 84 -22.79 -8.19 6.64
CA THR A 84 -23.63 -9.39 6.88
C THR A 84 -22.91 -10.47 7.68
N GLU A 85 -21.58 -10.46 7.68
CA GLU A 85 -20.77 -11.41 8.44
C GLU A 85 -20.16 -10.78 9.70
N ASN A 86 -20.65 -9.61 10.11
CA ASN A 86 -20.18 -8.88 11.28
C ASN A 86 -18.68 -8.57 11.24
N GLY A 87 -18.14 -8.39 10.03
CA GLY A 87 -16.72 -8.14 9.83
C GLY A 87 -15.84 -9.36 10.10
N SER A 88 -16.39 -10.56 9.99
CA SER A 88 -15.65 -11.80 10.19
C SER A 88 -14.42 -11.87 9.29
N GLY A 89 -13.29 -12.22 9.87
CA GLY A 89 -12.02 -12.31 9.18
C GLY A 89 -11.27 -10.99 8.99
N LEU A 90 -11.90 -9.85 9.30
CA LEU A 90 -11.28 -8.53 9.09
C LEU A 90 -10.01 -8.35 9.92
N SER A 91 -10.09 -8.58 11.22
CA SER A 91 -8.92 -8.39 12.11
C SER A 91 -7.81 -9.38 11.82
N GLU A 92 -8.16 -10.62 11.50
CA GLU A 92 -7.17 -11.63 11.09
C GLU A 92 -6.46 -11.24 9.79
N THR A 93 -7.23 -10.81 8.80
CA THR A 93 -6.68 -10.39 7.51
C THR A 93 -5.80 -9.16 7.66
N VAL A 94 -6.19 -8.19 8.47
CA VAL A 94 -5.38 -7.01 8.75
C VAL A 94 -4.06 -7.40 9.43
N GLY A 95 -4.11 -8.31 10.40
CA GLY A 95 -2.90 -8.84 11.04
C GLY A 95 -1.96 -9.52 10.06
N GLU A 96 -2.52 -10.38 9.20
CA GLU A 96 -1.73 -11.06 8.16
C GLU A 96 -1.18 -10.07 7.13
N LEU A 97 -1.92 -9.01 6.83
CA LEU A 97 -1.45 -7.96 5.93
C LEU A 97 -0.25 -7.21 6.53
N MET A 98 -0.30 -6.88 7.82
CA MET A 98 0.82 -6.22 8.49
C MET A 98 2.07 -7.11 8.55
N LEU A 99 1.89 -8.39 8.84
CA LEU A 99 3.00 -9.36 8.79
C LEU A 99 3.52 -9.54 7.37
N GLY A 100 2.62 -9.58 6.39
CA GLY A 100 2.97 -9.69 4.98
C GLY A 100 3.79 -8.51 4.48
N LEU A 101 3.44 -7.28 4.88
CA LEU A 101 4.22 -6.09 4.54
C LEU A 101 5.67 -6.20 5.05
N ARG A 102 5.84 -6.71 6.26
CA ARG A 102 7.16 -6.95 6.81
C ARG A 102 7.93 -8.03 6.04
N GLU A 103 7.24 -9.10 5.65
CA GLU A 103 7.83 -10.23 4.93
C GLU A 103 8.28 -9.87 3.52
N VAL A 104 7.47 -9.07 2.80
CA VAL A 104 7.80 -8.70 1.41
C VAL A 104 8.77 -7.53 1.30
N ASP A 105 9.14 -6.90 2.42
CA ASP A 105 10.01 -5.73 2.44
C ASP A 105 11.50 -6.12 2.42
N ASP A 106 11.94 -6.70 1.32
CA ASP A 106 13.34 -7.13 1.14
C ASP A 106 14.30 -5.95 1.14
N GLU A 107 13.88 -4.83 0.56
CA GLU A 107 14.71 -3.63 0.41
C GLU A 107 14.67 -2.71 1.63
N LYS A 108 13.89 -3.07 2.64
CA LYS A 108 13.71 -2.26 3.87
C LYS A 108 13.26 -0.83 3.57
N ILE A 109 12.27 -0.70 2.68
CA ILE A 109 11.73 0.58 2.27
C ILE A 109 10.37 0.89 2.90
N ILE A 110 9.73 -0.09 3.56
CA ILE A 110 8.44 0.11 4.22
C ILE A 110 8.66 0.61 5.65
N THR A 111 8.03 1.73 5.98
CA THR A 111 8.18 2.42 7.26
C THR A 111 6.82 2.74 7.88
N ASP A 112 6.82 3.07 9.17
CA ASP A 112 5.66 3.64 9.87
C ASP A 112 4.37 2.86 9.70
N THR A 113 4.44 1.54 9.75
CA THR A 113 3.27 0.67 9.62
C THR A 113 2.35 0.81 10.82
N GLY A 114 1.08 1.04 10.57
CA GLY A 114 0.06 1.17 11.60
C GLY A 114 -1.31 0.72 11.10
N VAL A 115 -2.26 0.65 12.01
CA VAL A 115 -3.63 0.26 11.71
C VAL A 115 -4.61 1.14 12.45
N SER A 116 -5.71 1.52 11.78
CA SER A 116 -6.79 2.30 12.37
C SER A 116 -7.72 1.45 13.25
N ALA A 117 -8.63 2.10 13.96
CA ALA A 117 -9.75 1.44 14.59
C ALA A 117 -10.72 0.86 13.55
N ILE A 118 -11.57 -0.05 13.98
CA ILE A 118 -12.65 -0.57 13.15
C ILE A 118 -13.68 0.54 12.92
N GLU A 119 -14.12 0.71 11.68
CA GLU A 119 -15.11 1.70 11.28
C GLU A 119 -16.18 1.05 10.41
N PHE A 120 -17.34 1.70 10.33
CA PHE A 120 -18.39 1.33 9.40
C PHE A 120 -18.44 2.36 8.27
N ASP A 121 -18.33 1.89 7.04
CA ASP A 121 -18.42 2.72 5.83
C ASP A 121 -19.84 2.59 5.26
N GLN A 122 -20.62 3.67 5.33
CA GLN A 122 -22.00 3.68 4.86
C GLN A 122 -22.09 3.52 3.34
N ASP A 123 -21.17 4.13 2.60
CA ASP A 123 -21.19 4.08 1.14
C ASP A 123 -20.94 2.67 0.61
N MET A 124 -20.03 1.96 1.27
CA MET A 124 -19.69 0.58 0.92
C MET A 124 -20.56 -0.44 1.65
N ASN A 125 -21.35 -0.01 2.62
CA ASN A 125 -22.12 -0.88 3.51
C ASN A 125 -21.27 -2.02 4.08
N ALA A 126 -20.10 -1.66 4.59
CA ALA A 126 -19.09 -2.62 5.04
C ALA A 126 -18.37 -2.12 6.29
N ILE A 127 -17.84 -3.07 7.04
CA ILE A 127 -16.96 -2.80 8.18
C ILE A 127 -15.54 -2.74 7.63
N CYS A 128 -14.74 -1.80 8.11
CA CYS A 128 -13.39 -1.61 7.57
C CYS A 128 -12.37 -1.22 8.62
N ARG A 129 -11.10 -1.48 8.29
CA ARG A 129 -9.92 -0.95 8.98
C ARG A 129 -8.91 -0.54 7.93
N THR A 130 -8.10 0.45 8.26
CA THR A 130 -7.07 0.94 7.33
C THR A 130 -5.69 0.60 7.87
N VAL A 131 -4.91 -0.07 7.03
CA VAL A 131 -3.47 -0.28 7.26
C VAL A 131 -2.74 0.85 6.55
N SER A 132 -1.93 1.60 7.29
CA SER A 132 -1.14 2.71 6.75
C SER A 132 0.34 2.39 6.86
N PHE A 133 1.10 2.76 5.86
CA PHE A 133 2.55 2.60 5.89
C PHE A 133 3.22 3.61 4.99
N GLY A 134 4.51 3.84 5.21
CA GLY A 134 5.32 4.66 4.35
C GLY A 134 6.13 3.79 3.40
N VAL A 135 6.42 4.29 2.23
CA VAL A 135 7.33 3.68 1.27
C VAL A 135 8.39 4.70 0.89
N ASP A 136 9.65 4.38 1.16
CA ASP A 136 10.77 5.19 0.73
C ASP A 136 11.14 4.85 -0.70
N PHE A 137 11.34 5.86 -1.51
CA PHE A 137 11.75 5.68 -2.90
C PHE A 137 12.62 6.84 -3.36
N CYS A 138 13.40 6.60 -4.42
CA CYS A 138 14.26 7.62 -5.00
C CYS A 138 13.69 8.02 -6.37
N LEU A 139 13.49 9.31 -6.55
CA LEU A 139 13.28 9.88 -7.88
C LEU A 139 14.66 10.24 -8.42
N CYS A 140 15.20 9.35 -9.26
CA CYS A 140 16.55 9.47 -9.77
C CYS A 140 16.54 9.77 -11.25
N GLU A 141 17.42 10.69 -11.65
CA GLU A 141 17.71 10.99 -13.05
C GLU A 141 18.91 10.15 -13.47
N GLU A 142 18.74 9.32 -14.48
CA GLU A 142 19.83 8.49 -14.98
C GLU A 142 20.86 9.36 -15.70
N ALA A 143 22.14 9.19 -15.36
CA ALA A 143 23.22 9.92 -16.00
C ALA A 143 23.35 9.61 -17.50
N SER A 144 22.91 8.43 -17.92
CA SER A 144 22.90 7.99 -19.32
C SER A 144 21.65 8.40 -20.09
N ALA A 145 20.68 9.00 -19.47
CA ALA A 145 19.43 9.45 -20.10
C ALA A 145 19.56 10.80 -20.83
N LEU A 146 20.76 11.22 -21.03
CA LEU A 146 21.09 12.46 -21.72
C LEU A 146 21.10 12.30 -23.22
#